data_6ddc707112fb9e42b910fbfd24d74456
#
_entry.id   6ddc707112fb9e42b910fbfd24d74456
#
_cell.length_a   1.000
_cell.length_b   1.000
_cell.length_c   1.000
_cell.angle_alpha   90.00
_cell.angle_beta   90.00
_cell.angle_gamma   90.00
#
_symmetry.space_group_name_H-M   'P 1'
#
loop_
_entity.id
_entity.type
_entity.pdbx_description
1 polymer ?
#
loop_
_entity_poly.entity_id
_entity_poly.type
_entity_poly.pdbx_seq_one_letter_code
_entity_poly.pdbx_strand_id
1 'polypeptide(L)'
;MNIAIIGSGLTGSLAALSLAKAGSRVDLYERLSDNELVNRDRTYAITHSSRKILQRVGIWSKLVDNLVPFKFLNVIDYELNKKVQFLVKDLSKEARKYSSIGWIAEHKSLMRTILESISEMDEINRIPTSVIPNTNNYDIVVVADGINSNIKKKLKTPSFTFNYDQVCITTKVLLRGAKSTEAFEILNSEGPFAVLPLGGDLFQIICSQSIKKGLYNISLPKSLFLDYLSTILPYGVEPDSIVDDPKSYPINFLLNYSMHSGKYIYLGETSHAFHPVAGQGLNLCWRDVESLTNLISSPIFNKSKFLLPFLYSCSRLFDILLISIITDSLVRYSRSNINLFFLPRYFVFFVLKKSNISRKFILNILTYGLQR
;
A
#
# COMPACT_ATOMS: atom_id res chain seq x y z
N MET A 1 16.31 -19.66 -12.19
CA MET A 1 17.28 -18.56 -11.90
C MET A 1 17.69 -18.62 -10.43
N ASN A 2 18.92 -18.16 -10.13
CA ASN A 2 19.35 -17.97 -8.74
C ASN A 2 19.17 -16.50 -8.37
N ILE A 3 18.36 -16.22 -7.36
CA ILE A 3 17.94 -14.87 -7.01
C ILE A 3 18.25 -14.62 -5.52
N ALA A 4 18.95 -13.52 -5.22
CA ALA A 4 19.03 -13.02 -3.87
C ALA A 4 17.91 -11.97 -3.65
N ILE A 5 17.20 -12.09 -2.53
CA ILE A 5 16.24 -11.06 -2.09
C ILE A 5 16.71 -10.51 -0.76
N ILE A 6 16.81 -9.18 -0.65
CA ILE A 6 17.29 -8.50 0.55
C ILE A 6 16.12 -7.72 1.16
N GLY A 7 15.74 -8.14 2.36
CA GLY A 7 14.56 -7.67 3.09
C GLY A 7 13.37 -8.61 2.97
N SER A 8 12.91 -9.11 4.11
CA SER A 8 11.78 -10.05 4.26
C SER A 8 10.53 -9.37 4.84
N GLY A 9 10.31 -8.08 4.52
CA GLY A 9 9.03 -7.44 4.74
C GLY A 9 7.95 -8.01 3.82
N LEU A 10 6.69 -7.54 3.92
CA LEU A 10 5.56 -8.03 3.09
C LEU A 10 5.87 -8.09 1.59
N THR A 11 6.65 -7.14 1.07
CA THR A 11 7.01 -7.09 -0.35
C THR A 11 8.07 -8.12 -0.70
N GLY A 12 9.17 -8.19 0.05
CA GLY A 12 10.26 -9.13 -0.21
C GLY A 12 9.85 -10.58 0.01
N SER A 13 9.07 -10.84 1.05
CA SER A 13 8.52 -12.18 1.32
C SER A 13 7.54 -12.65 0.25
N LEU A 14 6.66 -11.76 -0.23
CA LEU A 14 5.77 -12.09 -1.34
C LEU A 14 6.55 -12.29 -2.66
N ALA A 15 7.62 -11.51 -2.87
CA ALA A 15 8.52 -11.71 -4.01
C ALA A 15 9.20 -13.08 -3.94
N ALA A 16 9.70 -13.50 -2.77
CA ALA A 16 10.31 -14.81 -2.58
C ALA A 16 9.34 -15.94 -2.97
N LEU A 17 8.10 -15.92 -2.44
CA LEU A 17 7.07 -16.90 -2.79
C LEU A 17 6.73 -16.89 -4.28
N SER A 18 6.56 -15.70 -4.87
CA SER A 18 6.15 -15.57 -6.27
C SER A 18 7.24 -16.08 -7.21
N LEU A 19 8.51 -15.75 -6.93
CA LEU A 19 9.65 -16.13 -7.77
C LEU A 19 10.01 -17.61 -7.60
N ALA A 20 9.90 -18.16 -6.39
CA ALA A 20 10.07 -19.59 -6.14
C ALA A 20 9.02 -20.41 -6.91
N LYS A 21 7.73 -20.02 -6.82
CA LYS A 21 6.67 -20.66 -7.61
C LYS A 21 6.83 -20.49 -9.12
N ALA A 22 7.57 -19.49 -9.57
CA ALA A 22 7.95 -19.32 -10.97
C ALA A 22 9.21 -20.15 -11.36
N GLY A 23 9.68 -21.05 -10.49
CA GLY A 23 10.80 -21.96 -10.76
C GLY A 23 12.19 -21.38 -10.50
N SER A 24 12.30 -20.30 -9.72
CA SER A 24 13.59 -19.75 -9.29
C SER A 24 14.02 -20.30 -7.94
N ARG A 25 15.34 -20.42 -7.72
CA ARG A 25 15.91 -20.62 -6.39
C ARG A 25 16.14 -19.26 -5.75
N VAL A 26 15.69 -19.10 -4.51
CA VAL A 26 15.68 -17.83 -3.81
C VAL A 26 16.43 -17.93 -2.50
N ASP A 27 17.46 -17.09 -2.33
CA ASP A 27 18.08 -16.81 -1.03
C ASP A 27 17.49 -15.53 -0.48
N LEU A 28 16.73 -15.64 0.63
CA LEU A 28 16.04 -14.54 1.29
C LEU A 28 16.82 -14.05 2.51
N TYR A 29 17.42 -12.87 2.38
CA TYR A 29 18.26 -12.24 3.41
C TYR A 29 17.43 -11.31 4.29
N GLU A 30 17.44 -11.56 5.62
CA GLU A 30 16.76 -10.70 6.59
C GLU A 30 17.53 -10.71 7.92
N ARG A 31 17.63 -9.55 8.54
CA ARG A 31 18.27 -9.37 9.84
C ARG A 31 17.29 -9.50 11.02
N LEU A 32 16.00 -9.23 10.78
CA LEU A 32 14.97 -9.26 11.80
C LEU A 32 14.47 -10.69 12.01
N SER A 33 14.12 -11.01 13.24
CA SER A 33 13.42 -12.24 13.58
C SER A 33 11.97 -12.22 13.05
N ASP A 34 11.37 -13.41 12.93
CA ASP A 34 9.97 -13.55 12.53
C ASP A 34 9.03 -12.78 13.47
N ASN A 35 9.35 -12.76 14.75
CA ASN A 35 8.57 -12.02 15.75
C ASN A 35 8.60 -10.50 15.49
N GLU A 36 9.76 -9.95 15.16
CA GLU A 36 9.91 -8.53 14.81
C GLU A 36 9.24 -8.19 13.48
N LEU A 37 9.25 -9.11 12.52
CA LEU A 37 8.56 -8.95 11.23
C LEU A 37 7.05 -8.97 11.40
N VAL A 38 6.51 -9.87 12.22
CA VAL A 38 5.05 -10.05 12.44
C VAL A 38 4.47 -8.95 13.32
N ASN A 39 5.18 -8.51 14.37
CA ASN A 39 4.63 -7.61 15.39
C ASN A 39 4.72 -6.13 14.97
N ARG A 40 4.11 -5.77 13.83
CA ARG A 40 3.96 -4.39 13.37
C ARG A 40 2.48 -4.02 13.35
N ASP A 41 2.15 -2.90 13.99
CA ASP A 41 0.76 -2.40 14.05
C ASP A 41 0.46 -1.56 12.82
N ARG A 42 0.20 -2.23 11.70
CA ARG A 42 -0.22 -1.61 10.44
C ARG A 42 -1.42 -2.33 9.87
N THR A 43 -2.24 -1.58 9.19
CA THR A 43 -3.44 -2.07 8.50
C THR A 43 -3.38 -1.64 7.04
N TYR A 44 -3.83 -2.51 6.15
CA TYR A 44 -3.76 -2.30 4.71
C TYR A 44 -5.11 -2.54 4.05
N ALA A 45 -5.43 -1.73 3.05
CA ALA A 45 -6.50 -2.03 2.11
C ALA A 45 -5.95 -2.91 0.98
N ILE A 46 -6.48 -4.10 0.81
CA ILE A 46 -6.09 -5.08 -0.21
C ILE A 46 -7.02 -4.94 -1.42
N THR A 47 -6.46 -4.64 -2.58
CA THR A 47 -7.20 -4.52 -3.84
C THR A 47 -7.34 -5.87 -4.55
N HIS A 48 -8.17 -5.93 -5.60
CA HIS A 48 -8.32 -7.15 -6.40
C HIS A 48 -7.05 -7.53 -7.17
N SER A 49 -6.15 -6.60 -7.53
CA SER A 49 -4.84 -6.96 -8.08
C SER A 49 -4.02 -7.72 -7.06
N SER A 50 -3.92 -7.20 -5.84
CA SER A 50 -3.21 -7.86 -4.74
C SER A 50 -3.81 -9.23 -4.40
N ARG A 51 -5.15 -9.34 -4.38
CA ARG A 51 -5.84 -10.63 -4.23
C ARG A 51 -5.41 -11.64 -5.30
N LYS A 52 -5.32 -11.24 -6.59
CA LYS A 52 -4.88 -12.13 -7.67
C LYS A 52 -3.47 -12.68 -7.42
N ILE A 53 -2.56 -11.84 -6.96
CA ILE A 53 -1.20 -12.25 -6.62
C ILE A 53 -1.20 -13.25 -5.48
N LEU A 54 -1.94 -12.96 -4.38
CA LEU A 54 -2.08 -13.86 -3.24
C LEU A 54 -2.72 -15.20 -3.62
N GLN A 55 -3.67 -15.20 -4.56
CA GLN A 55 -4.24 -16.43 -5.12
C GLN A 55 -3.23 -17.24 -5.93
N ARG A 56 -2.43 -16.57 -6.77
CA ARG A 56 -1.38 -17.22 -7.60
C ARG A 56 -0.34 -17.91 -6.72
N VAL A 57 0.05 -17.29 -5.62
CA VAL A 57 0.97 -17.91 -4.66
C VAL A 57 0.30 -18.86 -3.68
N GLY A 58 -1.04 -19.04 -3.76
CA GLY A 58 -1.79 -20.04 -3.00
C GLY A 58 -2.07 -19.69 -1.53
N ILE A 59 -1.83 -18.43 -1.12
CA ILE A 59 -2.06 -18.01 0.28
C ILE A 59 -3.40 -17.31 0.50
N TRP A 60 -4.15 -16.97 -0.55
CA TRP A 60 -5.42 -16.28 -0.42
C TRP A 60 -6.45 -17.06 0.43
N SER A 61 -6.56 -18.35 0.22
CA SER A 61 -7.48 -19.21 0.97
C SER A 61 -7.13 -19.30 2.46
N LYS A 62 -5.84 -19.21 2.81
CA LYS A 62 -5.37 -19.17 4.21
C LYS A 62 -5.64 -17.81 4.89
N LEU A 63 -5.80 -16.75 4.08
CA LEU A 63 -5.95 -15.36 4.55
C LEU A 63 -7.38 -14.87 4.62
N VAL A 64 -8.25 -15.31 3.69
CA VAL A 64 -9.55 -14.66 3.41
C VAL A 64 -10.45 -14.54 4.64
N ASP A 65 -10.43 -15.51 5.54
CA ASP A 65 -11.25 -15.51 6.75
C ASP A 65 -10.76 -14.50 7.81
N ASN A 66 -9.51 -14.05 7.70
CA ASN A 66 -8.91 -13.03 8.55
C ASN A 66 -8.95 -11.63 7.92
N LEU A 67 -9.61 -11.47 6.77
CA LEU A 67 -9.73 -10.21 6.07
C LEU A 67 -11.14 -9.65 6.23
N VAL A 68 -11.26 -8.35 6.41
CA VAL A 68 -12.56 -7.69 6.52
C VAL A 68 -12.97 -7.09 5.16
N PRO A 69 -13.97 -7.67 4.46
CA PRO A 69 -14.41 -7.14 3.18
C PRO A 69 -15.20 -5.85 3.36
N PHE A 70 -14.96 -4.83 2.51
CA PHE A 70 -15.80 -3.64 2.44
C PHE A 70 -16.48 -3.53 1.06
N LYS A 71 -17.76 -3.11 1.09
CA LYS A 71 -18.64 -3.04 -0.10
C LYS A 71 -18.83 -1.61 -0.59
N PHE A 72 -18.57 -0.65 0.27
CA PHE A 72 -18.77 0.77 0.03
C PHE A 72 -17.48 1.52 0.35
N LEU A 73 -17.01 2.35 -0.59
CA LEU A 73 -15.94 3.31 -0.35
C LEU A 73 -16.54 4.70 -0.48
N ASN A 74 -16.64 5.41 0.63
CA ASN A 74 -17.16 6.77 0.70
C ASN A 74 -16.00 7.76 0.64
N VAL A 75 -15.91 8.53 -0.43
CA VAL A 75 -14.96 9.64 -0.56
C VAL A 75 -15.71 10.93 -0.26
N ILE A 76 -15.30 11.63 0.80
CA ILE A 76 -15.94 12.84 1.30
C ILE A 76 -14.95 13.99 1.20
N ASP A 77 -15.40 15.11 0.69
CA ASP A 77 -14.65 16.34 0.64
C ASP A 77 -15.38 17.38 1.50
N TYR A 78 -14.79 17.73 2.64
CA TYR A 78 -15.43 18.64 3.58
C TYR A 78 -15.46 20.09 3.10
N GLU A 79 -14.39 20.54 2.44
CA GLU A 79 -14.32 21.92 1.94
C GLU A 79 -15.36 22.18 0.83
N LEU A 80 -15.60 21.18 -0.01
CA LEU A 80 -16.61 21.23 -1.07
C LEU A 80 -18.01 20.84 -0.58
N ASN A 81 -18.14 20.26 0.59
CA ASN A 81 -19.35 19.60 1.06
C ASN A 81 -19.91 18.60 0.02
N LYS A 82 -19.03 17.74 -0.51
CA LYS A 82 -19.34 16.74 -1.53
C LYS A 82 -18.98 15.33 -1.07
N LYS A 83 -19.83 14.38 -1.47
CA LYS A 83 -19.63 12.95 -1.22
C LYS A 83 -19.81 12.18 -2.53
N VAL A 84 -18.90 11.24 -2.77
CA VAL A 84 -18.99 10.23 -3.81
C VAL A 84 -18.87 8.86 -3.15
N GLN A 85 -19.76 7.95 -3.51
CA GLN A 85 -19.72 6.56 -3.04
C GLN A 85 -19.40 5.64 -4.21
N PHE A 86 -18.32 4.86 -4.05
CA PHE A 86 -17.99 3.76 -4.94
C PHE A 86 -18.64 2.48 -4.41
N LEU A 87 -19.15 1.68 -5.34
CA LEU A 87 -19.92 0.46 -5.06
C LEU A 87 -19.28 -0.73 -5.78
N VAL A 88 -19.59 -1.94 -5.34
CA VAL A 88 -19.16 -3.18 -6.01
C VAL A 88 -19.55 -3.19 -7.51
N LYS A 89 -20.68 -2.58 -7.89
CA LYS A 89 -21.12 -2.45 -9.30
C LYS A 89 -20.19 -1.57 -10.15
N ASP A 90 -19.35 -0.75 -9.53
CA ASP A 90 -18.37 0.10 -10.23
C ASP A 90 -17.06 -0.65 -10.55
N LEU A 91 -16.90 -1.89 -10.08
CA LEU A 91 -15.79 -2.77 -10.43
C LEU A 91 -15.98 -3.44 -11.80
N SER A 92 -14.92 -4.10 -12.31
CA SER A 92 -14.99 -4.98 -13.47
C SER A 92 -15.91 -6.18 -13.21
N LYS A 93 -16.43 -6.80 -14.29
CA LYS A 93 -17.31 -8.00 -14.16
C LYS A 93 -16.66 -9.13 -13.34
N GLU A 94 -15.35 -9.32 -13.53
CA GLU A 94 -14.58 -10.34 -12.82
C GLU A 94 -14.50 -10.06 -11.32
N ALA A 95 -14.19 -8.82 -10.93
CA ALA A 95 -14.05 -8.42 -9.53
C ALA A 95 -15.39 -8.47 -8.76
N ARG A 96 -16.51 -8.18 -9.42
CA ARG A 96 -17.85 -8.21 -8.80
C ARG A 96 -18.24 -9.57 -8.21
N LYS A 97 -17.66 -10.67 -8.72
CA LYS A 97 -17.89 -12.02 -8.20
C LYS A 97 -17.52 -12.17 -6.72
N TYR A 98 -16.66 -11.30 -6.21
CA TYR A 98 -16.22 -11.32 -4.81
C TYR A 98 -17.07 -10.45 -3.89
N SER A 99 -18.09 -9.76 -4.42
CA SER A 99 -19.06 -8.95 -3.65
C SER A 99 -18.42 -7.91 -2.71
N SER A 100 -17.18 -7.51 -2.97
CA SER A 100 -16.46 -6.49 -2.20
C SER A 100 -15.62 -5.58 -3.11
N ILE A 101 -15.38 -4.34 -2.70
CA ILE A 101 -14.46 -3.41 -3.38
C ILE A 101 -13.02 -3.82 -3.08
N GLY A 102 -12.78 -4.28 -1.86
CA GLY A 102 -11.50 -4.73 -1.36
C GLY A 102 -11.64 -5.31 0.03
N TRP A 103 -10.53 -5.56 0.68
CA TRP A 103 -10.46 -6.14 2.01
C TRP A 103 -9.50 -5.35 2.88
N ILE A 104 -9.80 -5.25 4.16
CA ILE A 104 -8.87 -4.70 5.14
C ILE A 104 -8.14 -5.85 5.80
N ALA A 105 -6.82 -5.72 5.89
CA ALA A 105 -5.92 -6.73 6.43
C ALA A 105 -4.98 -6.13 7.48
N GLU A 106 -4.85 -6.76 8.62
CA GLU A 106 -3.81 -6.42 9.59
C GLU A 106 -2.47 -7.02 9.19
N HIS A 107 -1.39 -6.28 9.45
CA HIS A 107 -0.02 -6.69 9.14
C HIS A 107 0.33 -8.07 9.72
N LYS A 108 -0.07 -8.31 10.98
CA LYS A 108 0.23 -9.57 11.69
C LYS A 108 -0.30 -10.78 10.95
N SER A 109 -1.56 -10.73 10.49
CA SER A 109 -2.19 -11.82 9.75
C SER A 109 -1.49 -12.07 8.41
N LEU A 110 -1.25 -11.01 7.63
CA LEU A 110 -0.54 -11.10 6.35
C LEU A 110 0.86 -11.69 6.51
N MET A 111 1.65 -11.12 7.43
CA MET A 111 3.05 -11.49 7.58
C MET A 111 3.20 -12.92 8.09
N ARG A 112 2.39 -13.34 9.07
CA ARG A 112 2.39 -14.70 9.59
C ARG A 112 2.09 -15.71 8.49
N THR A 113 1.00 -15.54 7.75
CA THR A 113 0.63 -16.47 6.67
C THR A 113 1.67 -16.54 5.56
N ILE A 114 2.31 -15.41 5.23
CA ILE A 114 3.38 -15.37 4.23
C ILE A 114 4.61 -16.14 4.73
N LEU A 115 5.04 -15.93 5.98
CA LEU A 115 6.20 -16.62 6.57
C LEU A 115 5.96 -18.12 6.71
N GLU A 116 4.77 -18.54 7.14
CA GLU A 116 4.36 -19.95 7.17
C GLU A 116 4.47 -20.58 5.78
N SER A 117 3.97 -19.88 4.75
CA SER A 117 4.04 -20.38 3.37
C SER A 117 5.49 -20.41 2.81
N ILE A 118 6.37 -19.52 3.27
CA ILE A 118 7.81 -19.56 2.93
C ILE A 118 8.46 -20.80 3.54
N SER A 119 8.12 -21.15 4.79
CA SER A 119 8.70 -22.33 5.45
C SER A 119 8.28 -23.67 4.82
N GLU A 120 7.21 -23.67 4.04
CA GLU A 120 6.71 -24.83 3.28
C GLU A 120 7.41 -25.02 1.91
N MET A 121 8.34 -24.10 1.51
CA MET A 121 8.95 -24.10 0.17
C MET A 121 10.45 -24.38 0.21
N ASP A 122 10.86 -25.51 -0.35
CA ASP A 122 12.27 -25.95 -0.44
C ASP A 122 13.12 -25.04 -1.34
N GLU A 123 12.51 -24.31 -2.28
CA GLU A 123 13.19 -23.39 -3.18
C GLU A 123 13.61 -22.08 -2.52
N ILE A 124 13.18 -21.81 -1.28
CA ILE A 124 13.48 -20.59 -0.54
C ILE A 124 14.40 -20.91 0.63
N ASN A 125 15.63 -20.45 0.54
CA ASN A 125 16.60 -20.53 1.63
C ASN A 125 16.60 -19.20 2.41
N ARG A 126 16.23 -19.24 3.71
CA ARG A 126 16.23 -18.05 4.57
C ARG A 126 17.58 -17.88 5.24
N ILE A 127 18.19 -16.71 5.08
CA ILE A 127 19.52 -16.38 5.59
C ILE A 127 19.39 -15.23 6.61
N PRO A 128 19.50 -15.51 7.93
CA PRO A 128 19.35 -14.49 8.97
C PRO A 128 20.64 -13.67 9.10
N THR A 129 20.77 -12.65 8.26
CA THR A 129 21.97 -11.80 8.26
C THR A 129 21.68 -10.41 7.67
N SER A 130 22.46 -9.43 8.17
CA SER A 130 22.52 -8.08 7.57
C SER A 130 23.63 -7.93 6.52
N VAL A 131 24.40 -8.98 6.28
CA VAL A 131 25.52 -8.95 5.34
C VAL A 131 24.98 -8.97 3.92
N ILE A 132 25.45 -8.05 3.08
CA ILE A 132 25.12 -8.02 1.65
C ILE A 132 25.77 -9.24 1.00
N PRO A 133 25.00 -10.07 0.24
CA PRO A 133 25.53 -11.26 -0.38
C PRO A 133 26.60 -10.94 -1.43
N ASN A 134 27.51 -11.90 -1.67
CA ASN A 134 28.34 -11.84 -2.85
C ASN A 134 27.47 -12.01 -4.09
N THR A 135 27.31 -10.93 -4.83
CA THR A 135 26.36 -10.86 -5.93
C THR A 135 26.76 -11.71 -7.14
N ASN A 136 28.02 -12.18 -7.22
CA ASN A 136 28.49 -13.00 -8.35
C ASN A 136 27.77 -14.33 -8.47
N ASN A 137 27.22 -14.83 -7.36
CA ASN A 137 26.51 -16.12 -7.30
C ASN A 137 25.05 -16.03 -7.79
N TYR A 138 24.56 -14.83 -8.08
CA TYR A 138 23.15 -14.60 -8.42
C TYR A 138 22.99 -14.01 -9.82
N ASP A 139 21.94 -14.44 -10.50
CA ASP A 139 21.53 -13.86 -11.78
C ASP A 139 21.03 -12.43 -11.60
N ILE A 140 20.21 -12.20 -10.57
CA ILE A 140 19.70 -10.88 -10.14
C ILE A 140 19.69 -10.77 -8.63
N VAL A 141 19.70 -9.53 -8.13
CA VAL A 141 19.56 -9.21 -6.72
C VAL A 141 18.37 -8.27 -6.53
N VAL A 142 17.35 -8.74 -5.85
CA VAL A 142 16.14 -7.97 -5.54
C VAL A 142 16.35 -7.25 -4.21
N VAL A 143 16.20 -5.94 -4.18
CA VAL A 143 16.33 -5.11 -2.98
C VAL A 143 14.96 -4.64 -2.53
N ALA A 144 14.49 -5.16 -1.41
CA ALA A 144 13.18 -4.91 -0.81
C ALA A 144 13.28 -4.54 0.68
N ASP A 145 14.39 -3.87 1.06
CA ASP A 145 14.75 -3.51 2.44
C ASP A 145 14.13 -2.17 2.92
N GLY A 146 13.19 -1.62 2.12
CA GLY A 146 12.36 -0.48 2.47
C GLY A 146 12.98 0.87 2.16
N ILE A 147 12.29 1.94 2.61
CA ILE A 147 12.61 3.34 2.27
C ILE A 147 14.03 3.76 2.68
N ASN A 148 14.55 3.19 3.77
CA ASN A 148 15.87 3.49 4.32
C ASN A 148 16.98 2.56 3.81
N SER A 149 16.81 1.96 2.65
CA SER A 149 17.73 0.99 2.04
C SER A 149 19.21 1.38 2.13
N ASN A 150 20.00 0.53 2.80
CA ASN A 150 21.44 0.69 2.87
C ASN A 150 22.13 0.34 1.55
N ILE A 151 21.56 -0.60 0.80
CA ILE A 151 22.08 -1.00 -0.51
C ILE A 151 21.95 0.14 -1.51
N LYS A 152 20.77 0.77 -1.55
CA LYS A 152 20.53 1.94 -2.39
C LYS A 152 21.50 3.06 -2.09
N LYS A 153 21.76 3.34 -0.80
CA LYS A 153 22.76 4.34 -0.38
C LYS A 153 24.15 3.96 -0.84
N LYS A 154 24.57 2.70 -0.67
CA LYS A 154 25.88 2.20 -1.11
C LYS A 154 26.07 2.29 -2.61
N LEU A 155 25.04 1.99 -3.39
CA LEU A 155 25.06 2.07 -4.86
C LEU A 155 24.84 3.50 -5.38
N LYS A 156 24.65 4.48 -4.50
CA LYS A 156 24.40 5.90 -4.84
C LYS A 156 23.28 6.06 -5.87
N THR A 157 22.21 5.26 -5.75
CA THR A 157 21.09 5.28 -6.69
C THR A 157 20.36 6.63 -6.61
N PRO A 158 20.28 7.37 -7.72
CA PRO A 158 19.64 8.68 -7.73
C PRO A 158 18.13 8.55 -7.53
N SER A 159 17.58 9.39 -6.66
CA SER A 159 16.16 9.42 -6.35
C SER A 159 15.69 10.84 -6.05
N PHE A 160 14.46 11.13 -6.41
CA PHE A 160 13.77 12.33 -5.99
C PHE A 160 13.07 12.07 -4.64
N THR A 161 13.35 12.91 -3.66
CA THR A 161 12.80 12.79 -2.30
C THR A 161 12.39 14.14 -1.76
N PHE A 162 11.26 14.20 -1.06
CA PHE A 162 10.88 15.34 -0.23
C PHE A 162 10.05 14.88 0.98
N ASN A 163 10.01 15.74 2.00
CA ASN A 163 9.14 15.54 3.16
C ASN A 163 7.84 16.32 2.94
N TYR A 164 6.70 15.68 3.25
CA TYR A 164 5.39 16.38 3.21
C TYR A 164 5.17 17.35 4.37
N ASP A 165 6.10 17.38 5.35
CA ASP A 165 5.94 18.08 6.63
C ASP A 165 4.67 17.64 7.37
N GLN A 166 4.35 16.37 7.22
CA GLN A 166 3.21 15.71 7.84
C GLN A 166 3.63 14.43 8.56
N VAL A 167 2.79 14.07 9.53
CA VAL A 167 2.78 12.76 10.16
C VAL A 167 1.47 12.05 9.87
N CYS A 168 1.57 10.73 9.73
CA CYS A 168 0.42 9.83 9.66
C CYS A 168 0.17 9.27 11.07
N ILE A 169 -0.96 9.60 11.68
CA ILE A 169 -1.41 9.06 12.96
C ILE A 169 -2.28 7.84 12.67
N THR A 170 -2.02 6.75 13.39
CA THR A 170 -2.80 5.53 13.29
C THR A 170 -3.24 5.05 14.66
N THR A 171 -4.52 4.68 14.80
CA THR A 171 -5.08 4.09 16.04
C THR A 171 -6.34 3.29 15.72
N LYS A 172 -6.66 2.32 16.57
CA LYS A 172 -7.90 1.55 16.50
C LYS A 172 -8.93 2.15 17.45
N VAL A 173 -10.15 2.33 16.95
CA VAL A 173 -11.24 3.00 17.66
C VAL A 173 -12.53 2.18 17.50
N LEU A 174 -13.32 2.07 18.54
CA LEU A 174 -14.70 1.63 18.44
C LEU A 174 -15.56 2.81 17.97
N LEU A 175 -16.34 2.61 16.91
CA LEU A 175 -17.22 3.62 16.34
C LEU A 175 -18.67 3.16 16.40
N ARG A 176 -19.56 4.05 16.84
CA ARG A 176 -21.01 3.89 16.74
C ARG A 176 -21.53 4.53 15.46
N GLY A 177 -22.55 3.94 14.84
CA GLY A 177 -23.20 4.47 13.63
C GLY A 177 -22.45 4.17 12.32
N ALA A 178 -21.21 3.69 12.35
CA ALA A 178 -20.49 3.20 11.18
C ALA A 178 -20.84 1.73 10.89
N LYS A 179 -20.90 1.36 9.60
CA LYS A 179 -21.13 -0.04 9.20
C LYS A 179 -19.82 -0.73 8.89
N SER A 180 -19.62 -1.94 9.37
CA SER A 180 -18.42 -2.76 9.13
C SER A 180 -18.16 -3.08 7.66
N THR A 181 -19.07 -2.74 6.75
CA THR A 181 -18.92 -2.91 5.30
C THR A 181 -18.54 -1.61 4.57
N GLU A 182 -18.38 -0.51 5.30
CA GLU A 182 -18.08 0.82 4.75
C GLU A 182 -16.67 1.25 5.13
N ALA A 183 -15.92 1.70 4.13
CA ALA A 183 -14.66 2.44 4.31
C ALA A 183 -14.87 3.91 3.93
N PHE A 184 -14.15 4.81 4.59
CA PHE A 184 -14.22 6.24 4.31
C PHE A 184 -12.83 6.77 4.00
N GLU A 185 -12.76 7.66 3.01
CA GLU A 185 -11.62 8.53 2.72
C GLU A 185 -12.12 9.97 2.76
N ILE A 186 -11.69 10.72 3.74
CA ILE A 186 -12.14 12.08 4.00
C ILE A 186 -11.02 13.04 3.66
N LEU A 187 -11.29 13.96 2.75
CA LEU A 187 -10.37 15.02 2.34
C LEU A 187 -10.74 16.30 3.09
N ASN A 188 -9.81 16.82 3.86
CA ASN A 188 -9.95 18.08 4.58
C ASN A 188 -8.68 18.92 4.44
N SER A 189 -8.72 20.18 4.85
CA SER A 189 -7.61 21.15 4.75
C SER A 189 -6.37 20.77 5.55
N GLU A 190 -6.48 19.89 6.53
CA GLU A 190 -5.34 19.42 7.31
C GLU A 190 -4.58 18.27 6.65
N GLY A 191 -5.31 17.43 5.94
CA GLY A 191 -4.82 16.28 5.24
C GLY A 191 -5.86 15.16 5.13
N PRO A 192 -5.59 14.11 4.38
CA PRO A 192 -6.47 12.96 4.26
C PRO A 192 -6.69 12.23 5.58
N PHE A 193 -7.92 11.74 5.76
CA PHE A 193 -8.35 10.97 6.92
C PHE A 193 -9.12 9.73 6.45
N ALA A 194 -8.64 8.55 6.80
CA ALA A 194 -9.28 7.29 6.42
C ALA A 194 -9.87 6.57 7.64
N VAL A 195 -11.03 5.92 7.42
CA VAL A 195 -11.70 5.04 8.39
C VAL A 195 -11.89 3.68 7.73
N LEU A 196 -11.21 2.67 8.24
CA LEU A 196 -11.17 1.34 7.65
C LEU A 196 -11.78 0.31 8.60
N PRO A 197 -12.77 -0.51 8.19
CA PRO A 197 -13.41 -1.49 9.06
C PRO A 197 -12.46 -2.64 9.41
N LEU A 198 -12.46 -3.02 10.71
CA LEU A 198 -11.72 -4.19 11.22
C LEU A 198 -12.65 -5.32 11.70
N GLY A 199 -13.97 -5.15 11.49
CA GLY A 199 -15.01 -6.06 11.91
C GLY A 199 -15.79 -5.55 13.11
N GLY A 200 -17.10 -5.84 13.16
CA GLY A 200 -18.00 -5.27 14.17
C GLY A 200 -17.96 -3.75 14.17
N ASP A 201 -17.80 -3.17 15.36
CA ASP A 201 -17.70 -1.74 15.57
C ASP A 201 -16.24 -1.24 15.67
N LEU A 202 -15.25 -2.12 15.38
CA LEU A 202 -13.83 -1.78 15.42
C LEU A 202 -13.37 -1.23 14.06
N PHE A 203 -12.69 -0.08 14.09
CA PHE A 203 -12.17 0.60 12.91
C PHE A 203 -10.73 1.04 13.13
N GLN A 204 -9.94 1.00 12.05
CA GLN A 204 -8.65 1.66 11.97
C GLN A 204 -8.83 3.08 11.50
N ILE A 205 -8.34 4.03 12.27
CA ILE A 205 -8.20 5.43 11.87
C ILE A 205 -6.80 5.66 11.35
N ILE A 206 -6.71 6.35 10.22
CA ILE A 206 -5.45 6.80 9.60
C ILE A 206 -5.62 8.29 9.29
N CYS A 207 -4.89 9.14 10.00
CA CYS A 207 -5.05 10.59 9.92
C CYS A 207 -3.71 11.24 9.55
N SER A 208 -3.69 12.00 8.46
CA SER A 208 -2.51 12.76 8.05
C SER A 208 -2.64 14.23 8.45
N GLN A 209 -1.63 14.76 9.15
CA GLN A 209 -1.64 16.12 9.67
C GLN A 209 -0.25 16.74 9.62
N SER A 210 -0.17 18.07 9.75
CA SER A 210 1.12 18.73 9.97
C SER A 210 1.81 18.15 11.20
N ILE A 211 3.15 18.10 11.20
CA ILE A 211 3.94 17.53 12.30
C ILE A 211 3.54 18.13 13.64
N LYS A 212 3.44 19.46 13.71
CA LYS A 212 3.08 20.17 14.94
C LYS A 212 1.72 19.72 15.49
N LYS A 213 0.70 19.71 14.63
CA LYS A 213 -0.67 19.35 15.04
C LYS A 213 -0.79 17.86 15.36
N GLY A 214 -0.15 17.01 14.58
CA GLY A 214 -0.16 15.57 14.80
C GLY A 214 0.48 15.18 16.12
N LEU A 215 1.64 15.75 16.46
CA LEU A 215 2.30 15.50 17.75
C LEU A 215 1.48 16.04 18.93
N TYR A 216 0.84 17.21 18.77
CA TYR A 216 -0.08 17.74 19.77
C TYR A 216 -1.26 16.78 19.98
N ASN A 217 -1.94 16.35 18.93
CA ASN A 217 -3.09 15.47 19.05
C ASN A 217 -2.80 14.13 19.71
N ILE A 218 -1.62 13.53 19.44
CA ILE A 218 -1.21 12.27 20.10
C ILE A 218 -0.94 12.49 21.60
N SER A 219 -0.52 13.68 22.00
CA SER A 219 -0.25 14.00 23.40
C SER A 219 -1.52 14.29 24.21
N LEU A 220 -2.69 14.40 23.55
CA LEU A 220 -3.96 14.63 24.23
C LEU A 220 -4.38 13.45 25.11
N PRO A 221 -5.06 13.69 26.22
CA PRO A 221 -5.83 12.66 26.92
C PRO A 221 -6.80 11.96 25.96
N LYS A 222 -7.04 10.65 26.17
CA LYS A 222 -7.89 9.83 25.26
C LYS A 222 -9.27 10.46 25.01
N SER A 223 -9.89 11.08 26.02
CA SER A 223 -11.17 11.76 25.88
C SER A 223 -11.11 12.93 24.90
N LEU A 224 -10.11 13.82 25.03
CA LEU A 224 -9.94 14.96 24.14
C LEU A 224 -9.54 14.54 22.71
N PHE A 225 -8.82 13.42 22.57
CA PHE A 225 -8.55 12.86 21.26
C PHE A 225 -9.82 12.28 20.61
N LEU A 226 -10.72 11.67 21.38
CA LEU A 226 -12.05 11.25 20.89
C LEU A 226 -12.89 12.44 20.46
N ASP A 227 -12.92 13.53 21.26
CA ASP A 227 -13.60 14.76 20.89
C ASP A 227 -13.07 15.33 19.58
N TYR A 228 -11.74 15.32 19.41
CA TYR A 228 -11.11 15.69 18.13
C TYR A 228 -11.57 14.79 16.97
N LEU A 229 -11.58 13.47 17.14
CA LEU A 229 -12.05 12.55 16.10
C LEU A 229 -13.52 12.81 15.72
N SER A 230 -14.39 13.14 16.70
CA SER A 230 -15.81 13.43 16.44
C SER A 230 -16.01 14.62 15.50
N THR A 231 -15.06 15.57 15.47
CA THR A 231 -15.11 16.73 14.57
C THR A 231 -14.84 16.41 13.11
N ILE A 232 -14.19 15.25 12.84
CA ILE A 232 -13.76 14.84 11.48
C ILE A 232 -14.58 13.68 10.94
N LEU A 233 -15.14 12.85 11.82
CA LEU A 233 -15.94 11.70 11.42
C LEU A 233 -17.21 12.13 10.68
N PRO A 234 -17.73 11.31 9.76
CA PRO A 234 -18.96 11.62 9.03
C PRO A 234 -20.15 11.78 9.98
N TYR A 235 -21.10 12.61 9.58
CA TYR A 235 -22.35 12.78 10.34
C TYR A 235 -23.02 11.45 10.67
N GLY A 236 -23.38 11.26 11.94
CA GLY A 236 -23.98 10.03 12.46
C GLY A 236 -22.97 8.92 12.81
N VAL A 237 -21.66 9.18 12.68
CA VAL A 237 -20.60 8.30 13.15
C VAL A 237 -19.91 8.95 14.33
N GLU A 238 -19.91 8.28 15.49
CA GLU A 238 -19.36 8.78 16.73
C GLU A 238 -18.27 7.85 17.28
N PRO A 239 -17.13 8.39 17.75
CA PRO A 239 -16.12 7.59 18.41
C PRO A 239 -16.56 7.24 19.82
N ASP A 240 -16.39 5.98 20.21
CA ASP A 240 -16.77 5.47 21.52
C ASP A 240 -15.56 5.30 22.44
N SER A 241 -14.55 4.56 21.99
CA SER A 241 -13.34 4.34 22.77
C SER A 241 -12.11 4.07 21.88
N ILE A 242 -10.93 4.43 22.39
CA ILE A 242 -9.63 4.14 21.77
C ILE A 242 -9.14 2.79 22.29
N VAL A 243 -8.88 1.86 21.36
CA VAL A 243 -8.47 0.49 21.68
C VAL A 243 -6.96 0.38 21.87
N ASP A 244 -6.18 1.05 21.02
CA ASP A 244 -4.71 1.10 21.11
C ASP A 244 -4.20 2.55 21.16
N ASP A 245 -3.02 2.76 21.73
CA ASP A 245 -2.47 4.11 21.81
C ASP A 245 -2.12 4.63 20.41
N PRO A 246 -2.48 5.88 20.07
CA PRO A 246 -2.17 6.49 18.81
C PRO A 246 -0.67 6.50 18.51
N LYS A 247 -0.27 6.07 17.31
CA LYS A 247 1.12 6.08 16.84
C LYS A 247 1.28 7.03 15.67
N SER A 248 2.44 7.68 15.54
CA SER A 248 2.74 8.57 14.43
C SER A 248 3.93 8.11 13.63
N TYR A 249 3.85 8.33 12.31
CA TYR A 249 4.90 8.02 11.35
C TYR A 249 5.12 9.21 10.42
N PRO A 250 6.38 9.60 10.14
CA PRO A 250 6.66 10.67 9.18
C PRO A 250 6.24 10.25 7.76
N ILE A 251 5.71 11.19 7.00
CA ILE A 251 5.29 10.97 5.63
C ILE A 251 6.34 11.57 4.68
N ASN A 252 7.01 10.71 3.94
CA ASN A 252 8.02 11.08 2.98
C ASN A 252 7.63 10.64 1.56
N PHE A 253 8.01 11.43 0.58
CA PHE A 253 7.99 11.06 -0.82
C PHE A 253 9.36 10.51 -1.22
N LEU A 254 9.36 9.42 -1.96
CA LEU A 254 10.53 8.85 -2.60
C LEU A 254 10.16 8.28 -3.95
N LEU A 255 10.93 8.62 -4.96
CA LEU A 255 10.83 8.04 -6.30
C LEU A 255 12.23 7.91 -6.90
N ASN A 256 12.66 6.68 -7.19
CA ASN A 256 13.91 6.44 -7.90
C ASN A 256 13.75 6.82 -9.38
N TYR A 257 14.78 7.41 -9.98
CA TYR A 257 14.80 7.67 -11.43
C TYR A 257 14.90 6.39 -12.25
N SER A 258 15.45 5.32 -11.66
CA SER A 258 15.49 3.99 -12.24
C SER A 258 15.18 2.94 -11.16
N MET A 259 14.40 1.92 -11.51
CA MET A 259 14.08 0.82 -10.62
C MET A 259 15.15 -0.28 -10.63
N HIS A 260 16.35 0.01 -11.17
CA HIS A 260 17.48 -0.92 -11.19
C HIS A 260 18.83 -0.18 -11.19
N SER A 261 19.88 -0.93 -10.85
CA SER A 261 21.27 -0.54 -11.00
C SER A 261 22.11 -1.80 -11.28
N GLY A 262 22.62 -1.95 -12.52
CA GLY A 262 23.20 -3.19 -12.95
C GLY A 262 22.20 -4.35 -12.76
N LYS A 263 22.61 -5.42 -12.06
CA LYS A 263 21.74 -6.57 -11.74
C LYS A 263 20.85 -6.40 -10.49
N TYR A 264 20.95 -5.27 -9.81
CA TYR A 264 20.06 -4.95 -8.69
C TYR A 264 18.73 -4.42 -9.19
N ILE A 265 17.63 -4.97 -8.67
CA ILE A 265 16.25 -4.53 -8.91
C ILE A 265 15.68 -4.00 -7.61
N TYR A 266 15.23 -2.75 -7.60
CA TYR A 266 14.59 -2.13 -6.44
C TYR A 266 13.09 -2.39 -6.47
N LEU A 267 12.57 -2.97 -5.37
CA LEU A 267 11.18 -3.40 -5.26
C LEU A 267 10.48 -2.67 -4.11
N GLY A 268 9.26 -2.21 -4.37
CA GLY A 268 8.41 -1.59 -3.37
C GLY A 268 9.00 -0.31 -2.77
N GLU A 269 8.89 -0.12 -1.46
CA GLU A 269 9.33 1.10 -0.76
C GLU A 269 10.83 1.42 -0.90
N THR A 270 11.63 0.49 -1.41
CA THR A 270 13.02 0.77 -1.78
C THR A 270 13.10 1.66 -3.03
N SER A 271 12.13 1.56 -3.93
CA SER A 271 12.09 2.32 -5.19
C SER A 271 11.12 3.49 -5.17
N HIS A 272 10.02 3.38 -4.45
CA HIS A 272 8.99 4.41 -4.37
C HIS A 272 8.25 4.37 -3.03
N ALA A 273 7.98 5.54 -2.48
CA ALA A 273 7.12 5.74 -1.32
C ALA A 273 6.31 7.02 -1.53
N PHE A 274 5.01 6.95 -1.26
CA PHE A 274 4.08 8.05 -1.47
C PHE A 274 3.23 8.28 -0.24
N HIS A 275 2.46 9.35 -0.27
CA HIS A 275 1.49 9.63 0.78
C HIS A 275 0.50 8.46 0.93
N PRO A 276 0.13 8.05 2.18
CA PRO A 276 -0.73 6.88 2.43
C PRO A 276 -2.19 7.05 1.96
N VAL A 277 -2.57 8.19 1.38
CA VAL A 277 -3.90 8.46 0.83
C VAL A 277 -4.34 7.35 -0.13
N ALA A 278 -5.61 6.98 -0.05
CA ALA A 278 -6.23 5.90 -0.85
C ALA A 278 -5.60 4.50 -0.68
N GLY A 279 -4.76 4.26 0.33
CA GLY A 279 -4.23 2.94 0.68
C GLY A 279 -3.43 2.23 -0.41
N GLN A 280 -2.75 2.97 -1.31
CA GLN A 280 -2.11 2.40 -2.51
C GLN A 280 -0.71 1.82 -2.25
N GLY A 281 -0.03 2.18 -1.17
CA GLY A 281 1.38 1.85 -0.95
C GLY A 281 1.70 0.36 -1.11
N LEU A 282 1.08 -0.52 -0.30
CA LEU A 282 1.32 -1.96 -0.38
C LEU A 282 0.86 -2.57 -1.71
N ASN A 283 -0.30 -2.13 -2.22
CA ASN A 283 -0.84 -2.65 -3.48
C ASN A 283 0.10 -2.36 -4.67
N LEU A 284 0.72 -1.18 -4.69
CA LEU A 284 1.69 -0.82 -5.71
C LEU A 284 2.98 -1.66 -5.58
N CYS A 285 3.47 -1.85 -4.35
CA CYS A 285 4.61 -2.73 -4.08
C CYS A 285 4.35 -4.19 -4.55
N TRP A 286 3.14 -4.69 -4.38
CA TRP A 286 2.79 -6.04 -4.81
C TRP A 286 2.59 -6.13 -6.33
N ARG A 287 2.16 -5.07 -6.99
CA ARG A 287 2.19 -4.98 -8.46
C ARG A 287 3.62 -5.00 -9.02
N ASP A 288 4.60 -4.48 -8.27
CA ASP A 288 6.02 -4.63 -8.62
C ASP A 288 6.42 -6.11 -8.62
N VAL A 289 6.03 -6.85 -7.57
CA VAL A 289 6.28 -8.29 -7.47
C VAL A 289 5.66 -9.03 -8.66
N GLU A 290 4.40 -8.72 -9.00
CA GLU A 290 3.72 -9.34 -10.14
C GLU A 290 4.43 -9.07 -11.46
N SER A 291 4.83 -7.81 -11.70
CA SER A 291 5.54 -7.42 -12.92
C SER A 291 6.89 -8.16 -13.06
N LEU A 292 7.68 -8.22 -11.98
CA LEU A 292 8.94 -8.93 -11.97
C LEU A 292 8.73 -10.43 -12.20
N THR A 293 7.76 -11.04 -11.53
CA THR A 293 7.44 -12.46 -11.68
C THR A 293 7.02 -12.80 -13.11
N ASN A 294 6.17 -11.96 -13.71
CA ASN A 294 5.72 -12.16 -15.09
C ASN A 294 6.88 -12.05 -16.11
N LEU A 295 7.82 -11.13 -15.90
CA LEU A 295 9.01 -11.00 -16.74
C LEU A 295 9.91 -12.23 -16.64
N ILE A 296 10.16 -12.73 -15.43
CA ILE A 296 10.99 -13.93 -15.19
C ILE A 296 10.33 -15.18 -15.76
N SER A 297 9.00 -15.30 -15.65
CA SER A 297 8.25 -16.44 -16.20
C SER A 297 8.14 -16.44 -17.73
N SER A 298 8.42 -15.30 -18.36
CA SER A 298 8.31 -15.19 -19.82
C SER A 298 9.48 -15.87 -20.54
N PRO A 299 9.22 -16.82 -21.47
CA PRO A 299 10.28 -17.50 -22.21
C PRO A 299 11.19 -16.57 -23.02
N ILE A 300 10.67 -15.42 -23.45
CA ILE A 300 11.39 -14.42 -24.25
C ILE A 300 12.50 -13.78 -23.40
N PHE A 301 12.22 -13.46 -22.14
CA PHE A 301 13.16 -12.73 -21.29
C PHE A 301 14.08 -13.64 -20.47
N ASN A 302 13.73 -14.92 -20.33
CA ASN A 302 14.57 -15.89 -19.63
C ASN A 302 15.93 -16.11 -20.34
N LYS A 303 15.99 -15.86 -21.65
CA LYS A 303 17.24 -15.94 -22.44
C LYS A 303 18.16 -14.72 -22.29
N SER A 304 17.64 -13.58 -21.83
CA SER A 304 18.39 -12.30 -21.74
C SER A 304 18.40 -11.74 -20.33
N LYS A 305 18.97 -12.48 -19.37
CA LYS A 305 19.04 -12.11 -17.96
C LYS A 305 19.60 -10.70 -17.72
N PHE A 306 20.51 -10.24 -18.57
CA PHE A 306 21.13 -8.93 -18.51
C PHE A 306 20.13 -7.78 -18.75
N LEU A 307 19.14 -7.95 -19.63
CA LEU A 307 18.14 -6.95 -19.96
C LEU A 307 16.97 -6.90 -18.95
N LEU A 308 16.79 -7.94 -18.14
CA LEU A 308 15.65 -8.08 -17.25
C LEU A 308 15.48 -6.92 -16.26
N PRO A 309 16.53 -6.39 -15.59
CA PRO A 309 16.39 -5.24 -14.70
C PRO A 309 15.90 -3.97 -15.42
N PHE A 310 16.42 -3.72 -16.61
CA PHE A 310 15.99 -2.59 -17.45
C PHE A 310 14.53 -2.73 -17.88
N LEU A 311 14.13 -3.89 -18.38
CA LEU A 311 12.75 -4.16 -18.81
C LEU A 311 11.77 -4.04 -17.64
N TYR A 312 12.15 -4.53 -16.46
CA TYR A 312 11.38 -4.34 -15.26
C TYR A 312 11.18 -2.83 -14.96
N SER A 313 12.25 -2.05 -14.98
CA SER A 313 12.18 -0.61 -14.75
C SER A 313 11.23 0.08 -15.72
N CYS A 314 11.33 -0.23 -17.02
CA CYS A 314 10.43 0.31 -18.05
C CYS A 314 8.96 -0.09 -17.81
N SER A 315 8.73 -1.36 -17.44
CA SER A 315 7.36 -1.87 -17.24
C SER A 315 6.65 -1.22 -16.05
N ARG A 316 7.40 -0.76 -15.04
CA ARG A 316 6.83 -0.17 -13.83
C ARG A 316 6.67 1.34 -13.85
N LEU A 317 7.47 2.02 -14.69
CA LEU A 317 7.60 3.48 -14.67
C LEU A 317 6.25 4.20 -14.78
N PHE A 318 5.42 3.84 -15.75
CA PHE A 318 4.15 4.53 -15.99
C PHE A 318 3.13 4.31 -14.85
N ASP A 319 3.03 3.09 -14.32
CA ASP A 319 2.11 2.79 -13.23
C ASP A 319 2.51 3.52 -11.94
N ILE A 320 3.80 3.53 -11.62
CA ILE A 320 4.34 4.24 -10.45
C ILE A 320 4.15 5.75 -10.59
N LEU A 321 4.47 6.33 -11.75
CA LEU A 321 4.28 7.77 -12.01
C LEU A 321 2.81 8.17 -11.92
N LEU A 322 1.89 7.39 -12.51
CA LEU A 322 0.47 7.68 -12.44
C LEU A 322 -0.04 7.71 -11.00
N ILE A 323 0.27 6.68 -10.21
CA ILE A 323 -0.15 6.62 -8.81
C ILE A 323 0.49 7.74 -7.98
N SER A 324 1.77 8.06 -8.23
CA SER A 324 2.44 9.16 -7.53
C SER A 324 1.76 10.50 -7.80
N ILE A 325 1.40 10.79 -9.06
CA ILE A 325 0.70 12.02 -9.44
C ILE A 325 -0.69 12.07 -8.82
N ILE A 326 -1.43 10.96 -8.86
CA ILE A 326 -2.78 10.90 -8.27
C ILE A 326 -2.71 11.15 -6.76
N THR A 327 -1.85 10.45 -6.03
CA THR A 327 -1.74 10.58 -4.58
C THR A 327 -1.22 11.96 -4.15
N ASP A 328 -0.19 12.47 -4.80
CA ASP A 328 0.36 13.80 -4.51
C ASP A 328 -0.66 14.91 -4.82
N SER A 329 -1.36 14.79 -5.94
CA SER A 329 -2.44 15.73 -6.31
C SER A 329 -3.57 15.73 -5.29
N LEU A 330 -4.04 14.56 -4.85
CA LEU A 330 -5.09 14.48 -3.83
C LEU A 330 -4.69 15.20 -2.54
N VAL A 331 -3.44 15.02 -2.10
CA VAL A 331 -2.94 15.66 -0.87
C VAL A 331 -2.79 17.18 -1.05
N ARG A 332 -2.15 17.63 -2.14
CA ARG A 332 -1.92 19.06 -2.38
C ARG A 332 -3.23 19.81 -2.59
N TYR A 333 -4.16 19.24 -3.35
CA TYR A 333 -5.47 19.85 -3.59
C TYR A 333 -6.36 19.85 -2.35
N SER A 334 -6.30 18.84 -1.48
CA SER A 334 -7.08 18.84 -0.23
C SER A 334 -6.62 19.94 0.74
N ARG A 335 -5.30 20.22 0.79
CA ARG A 335 -4.69 21.22 1.69
C ARG A 335 -4.67 22.64 1.13
N SER A 336 -4.97 22.81 -0.15
CA SER A 336 -4.87 24.09 -0.81
C SER A 336 -6.10 24.96 -0.53
N ASN A 337 -5.92 26.07 0.18
CA ASN A 337 -6.91 27.13 0.32
C ASN A 337 -6.99 28.03 -0.93
N ILE A 338 -6.30 27.67 -2.01
CA ILE A 338 -6.26 28.49 -3.23
C ILE A 338 -7.54 28.25 -4.03
N ASN A 339 -8.33 29.29 -4.24
CA ASN A 339 -9.57 29.28 -5.02
C ASN A 339 -9.40 28.70 -6.44
N LEU A 340 -8.18 28.75 -7.00
CA LEU A 340 -7.87 28.22 -8.31
C LEU A 340 -8.11 26.69 -8.43
N PHE A 341 -7.92 25.95 -7.33
CA PHE A 341 -8.12 24.49 -7.32
C PHE A 341 -9.54 24.06 -6.94
N PHE A 342 -10.38 25.01 -6.52
CA PHE A 342 -11.76 24.71 -6.14
C PHE A 342 -12.59 24.21 -7.34
N LEU A 343 -12.52 24.88 -8.50
CA LEU A 343 -13.29 24.52 -9.67
C LEU A 343 -12.91 23.14 -10.27
N PRO A 344 -11.63 22.80 -10.51
CA PRO A 344 -11.24 21.46 -10.97
C PRO A 344 -11.65 20.36 -9.99
N ARG A 345 -11.47 20.58 -8.69
CA ARG A 345 -11.83 19.63 -7.63
C ARG A 345 -13.36 19.41 -7.60
N TYR A 346 -14.15 20.50 -7.65
CA TYR A 346 -15.60 20.45 -7.74
C TYR A 346 -16.06 19.68 -8.98
N PHE A 347 -15.44 19.95 -10.14
CA PHE A 347 -15.77 19.27 -11.39
C PHE A 347 -15.51 17.77 -11.34
N VAL A 348 -14.39 17.34 -10.74
CA VAL A 348 -14.09 15.91 -10.53
C VAL A 348 -15.18 15.25 -9.69
N PHE A 349 -15.54 15.82 -8.53
CA PHE A 349 -16.63 15.31 -7.70
C PHE A 349 -17.98 15.28 -8.41
N PHE A 350 -18.29 16.31 -9.18
CA PHE A 350 -19.51 16.38 -9.98
C PHE A 350 -19.59 15.26 -11.01
N VAL A 351 -18.50 15.05 -11.76
CA VAL A 351 -18.42 13.98 -12.79
C VAL A 351 -18.52 12.61 -12.13
N LEU A 352 -17.80 12.37 -11.05
CA LEU A 352 -17.84 11.09 -10.32
C LEU A 352 -19.23 10.82 -9.72
N LYS A 353 -19.93 11.83 -9.24
CA LYS A 353 -21.29 11.68 -8.70
C LYS A 353 -22.29 11.29 -9.78
N LYS A 354 -22.18 11.89 -10.98
CA LYS A 354 -23.14 11.70 -12.07
C LYS A 354 -22.81 10.52 -13.01
N SER A 355 -21.53 10.22 -13.22
CA SER A 355 -21.08 9.25 -14.23
C SER A 355 -20.63 7.93 -13.61
N ASN A 356 -21.37 6.86 -13.86
CA ASN A 356 -20.96 5.49 -13.53
C ASN A 356 -19.69 5.07 -14.29
N ILE A 357 -19.51 5.58 -15.51
CA ILE A 357 -18.34 5.27 -16.36
C ILE A 357 -17.07 5.82 -15.70
N SER A 358 -17.13 7.07 -15.25
CA SER A 358 -15.99 7.72 -14.58
C SER A 358 -15.64 7.03 -13.28
N ARG A 359 -16.62 6.62 -12.45
CA ARG A 359 -16.36 5.83 -11.23
C ARG A 359 -15.70 4.49 -11.56
N LYS A 360 -16.21 3.76 -12.57
CA LYS A 360 -15.60 2.50 -13.03
C LYS A 360 -14.17 2.70 -13.49
N PHE A 361 -13.90 3.76 -14.23
CA PHE A 361 -12.56 4.06 -14.73
C PHE A 361 -11.58 4.32 -13.60
N ILE A 362 -11.93 5.22 -12.67
CA ILE A 362 -11.07 5.55 -11.52
C ILE A 362 -10.88 4.33 -10.60
N LEU A 363 -11.97 3.62 -10.28
CA LEU A 363 -11.87 2.44 -9.42
C LEU A 363 -11.02 1.33 -10.07
N ASN A 364 -11.08 1.17 -11.39
CA ASN A 364 -10.21 0.25 -12.12
C ASN A 364 -8.73 0.65 -12.03
N ILE A 365 -8.39 1.93 -12.22
CA ILE A 365 -7.01 2.40 -12.07
C ILE A 365 -6.50 2.16 -10.65
N LEU A 366 -7.27 2.51 -9.64
CA LEU A 366 -6.89 2.29 -8.23
C LEU A 366 -6.76 0.81 -7.89
N THR A 367 -7.57 -0.03 -8.52
CA THR A 367 -7.60 -1.49 -8.22
C THR A 367 -6.52 -2.26 -8.97
N TYR A 368 -6.29 -1.97 -10.25
CA TYR A 368 -5.42 -2.77 -11.12
C TYR A 368 -4.21 -2.01 -11.66
N GLY A 369 -4.14 -0.69 -11.50
CA GLY A 369 -3.15 0.14 -12.18
C GLY A 369 -3.41 0.22 -13.68
N LEU A 370 -2.34 0.50 -14.44
CA LEU A 370 -2.39 0.55 -15.90
C LEU A 370 -2.19 -0.82 -16.56
N GLN A 371 -1.65 -1.78 -15.85
CA GLN A 371 -1.46 -3.14 -16.34
C GLN A 371 -2.76 -3.93 -16.20
N ARG A 372 -3.35 -4.32 -17.33
CA ARG A 372 -4.48 -5.24 -17.41
C ARG A 372 -4.02 -6.67 -17.62
#